data_83a04576d75408af7c7189b56a302c4d
#
_entry.id   83a04576d75408af7c7189b56a302c4d
#
_cell.length_a   1.000
_cell.length_b   1.000
_cell.length_c   1.000
_cell.angle_alpha   90.00
_cell.angle_beta   90.00
_cell.angle_gamma   90.00
#
_symmetry.space_group_name_H-M   'P 1'
#
loop_
_entity.id
_entity.type
_entity.pdbx_description
1 polymer ?
#
loop_
_entity_poly.entity_id
_entity_poly.type
_entity_poly.pdbx_seq_one_letter_code
_entity_poly.pdbx_strand_id
1 'polypeptide(L)'
;MPRKFYADCVACLMQSSLNKANAITDEALRYEYVRGICRIIQEMDPETEAAPIADSRIVHLRRELLGLEDDYTEIKHLYNGLILQLYPQLQAKVRAAADPLRAAIQLAAAGNYIDFGVLSDVNPERLMELMDEVAEKPVSESEYAQLRAELAEARTLAYLHDNCGEVALDKLLIETLRSLYPRLQVLSVVRERPILNDATMEDAEEVGLNEVAEVIRNGIPDLPGTQLSSLSESVRARLENADLLIAKGQGNFECLAGCGLNV
;
A
#
# COMPACT_ATOMS: atom_id res chain seq x y z
N MET A 1 15.92 -15.44 12.24
CA MET A 1 14.96 -14.44 11.77
C MET A 1 13.60 -15.09 11.66
N PRO A 2 12.48 -14.43 11.84
CA PRO A 2 11.18 -15.03 11.58
C PRO A 2 11.09 -15.37 10.09
N ARG A 3 10.49 -16.51 9.78
CA ARG A 3 10.22 -16.97 8.42
C ARG A 3 9.36 -15.92 7.70
N LYS A 4 9.63 -15.64 6.43
CA LYS A 4 8.91 -14.62 5.64
C LYS A 4 7.87 -15.20 4.69
N PHE A 5 8.01 -16.47 4.32
CA PHE A 5 7.08 -17.17 3.41
C PHE A 5 6.51 -18.41 4.07
N TYR A 6 5.21 -18.42 4.30
CA TYR A 6 4.48 -19.45 5.05
C TYR A 6 3.63 -20.33 4.12
N ALA A 7 3.15 -21.46 4.64
CA ALA A 7 2.26 -22.34 3.90
C ALA A 7 0.97 -21.65 3.45
N ASP A 8 0.44 -20.73 4.27
CA ASP A 8 -0.75 -19.94 3.94
C ASP A 8 -0.49 -18.98 2.76
N CYS A 9 0.75 -18.47 2.62
CA CYS A 9 1.13 -17.68 1.45
C CYS A 9 1.05 -18.51 0.17
N VAL A 10 1.52 -19.78 0.22
CA VAL A 10 1.41 -20.70 -0.91
C VAL A 10 -0.05 -20.90 -1.32
N ALA A 11 -0.93 -21.16 -0.35
CA ALA A 11 -2.35 -21.37 -0.61
C ALA A 11 -3.01 -20.11 -1.21
N CYS A 12 -2.72 -18.94 -0.66
CA CYS A 12 -3.24 -17.66 -1.14
C CYS A 12 -2.78 -17.36 -2.58
N LEU A 13 -1.48 -17.45 -2.86
CA LEU A 13 -0.90 -17.23 -4.19
C LEU A 13 -1.47 -18.19 -5.23
N MET A 14 -1.59 -19.47 -4.89
CA MET A 14 -2.19 -20.45 -5.80
C MET A 14 -3.64 -20.14 -6.08
N GLN A 15 -4.45 -19.79 -5.07
CA GLN A 15 -5.88 -19.48 -5.26
C GLN A 15 -6.06 -18.23 -6.14
N SER A 16 -5.33 -17.16 -5.85
CA SER A 16 -5.37 -15.92 -6.64
C SER A 16 -4.95 -16.17 -8.09
N SER A 17 -3.86 -16.91 -8.28
CA SER A 17 -3.32 -17.20 -9.61
C SER A 17 -4.22 -18.13 -10.43
N LEU A 18 -4.86 -19.12 -9.80
CA LEU A 18 -5.83 -20.00 -10.47
C LEU A 18 -7.07 -19.24 -10.92
N ASN A 19 -7.54 -18.28 -10.13
CA ASN A 19 -8.65 -17.41 -10.54
C ASN A 19 -8.30 -16.63 -11.81
N LYS A 20 -7.09 -16.09 -11.92
CA LYS A 20 -6.60 -15.43 -13.14
C LYS A 20 -6.40 -16.40 -14.30
N ALA A 21 -5.94 -17.62 -14.03
CA ALA A 21 -5.75 -18.68 -15.04
C ALA A 21 -7.07 -19.13 -15.68
N ASN A 22 -8.21 -18.99 -15.00
CA ASN A 22 -9.52 -19.36 -15.55
C ASN A 22 -9.93 -18.51 -16.77
N ALA A 23 -9.35 -17.32 -16.93
CA ALA A 23 -9.57 -16.48 -18.10
C ALA A 23 -8.77 -16.93 -19.34
N ILE A 24 -7.82 -17.87 -19.19
CA ILE A 24 -7.00 -18.39 -20.29
C ILE A 24 -7.77 -19.53 -20.97
N THR A 25 -8.19 -19.31 -22.21
CA THR A 25 -9.00 -20.27 -22.97
C THR A 25 -8.17 -21.38 -23.63
N ASP A 26 -6.90 -21.12 -23.93
CA ASP A 26 -5.95 -22.13 -24.45
C ASP A 26 -5.45 -23.00 -23.30
N GLU A 27 -5.84 -24.26 -23.30
CA GLU A 27 -5.51 -25.21 -22.21
C GLU A 27 -3.99 -25.49 -22.12
N ALA A 28 -3.27 -25.51 -23.22
CA ALA A 28 -1.82 -25.73 -23.21
C ALA A 28 -1.11 -24.52 -22.55
N LEU A 29 -1.52 -23.31 -22.91
CA LEU A 29 -0.99 -22.08 -22.36
C LEU A 29 -1.37 -21.91 -20.87
N ARG A 30 -2.61 -22.26 -20.51
CA ARG A 30 -3.09 -22.30 -19.14
C ARG A 30 -2.27 -23.26 -18.29
N TYR A 31 -1.98 -24.45 -18.80
CA TYR A 31 -1.14 -25.45 -18.12
C TYR A 31 0.28 -24.92 -17.89
N GLU A 32 0.90 -24.32 -18.91
CA GLU A 32 2.25 -23.73 -18.79
C GLU A 32 2.29 -22.58 -17.78
N TYR A 33 1.26 -21.75 -17.74
CA TYR A 33 1.15 -20.67 -16.75
C TYR A 33 1.09 -21.24 -15.32
N VAL A 34 0.17 -22.18 -15.05
CA VAL A 34 0.04 -22.82 -13.72
C VAL A 34 1.32 -23.54 -13.32
N ARG A 35 1.95 -24.23 -14.25
CA ARG A 35 3.24 -24.92 -14.02
C ARG A 35 4.37 -23.92 -13.69
N GLY A 36 4.37 -22.78 -14.35
CA GLY A 36 5.31 -21.67 -14.05
C GLY A 36 5.12 -21.12 -12.64
N ILE A 37 3.87 -20.94 -12.20
CA ILE A 37 3.55 -20.53 -10.81
C ILE A 37 4.08 -21.53 -9.79
N CYS A 38 3.84 -22.83 -10.02
CA CYS A 38 4.36 -23.88 -9.14
C CYS A 38 5.89 -23.82 -9.02
N ARG A 39 6.60 -23.53 -10.13
CA ARG A 39 8.05 -23.38 -10.13
C ARG A 39 8.48 -22.16 -9.31
N ILE A 40 7.83 -21.01 -9.51
CA ILE A 40 8.11 -19.77 -8.75
C ILE A 40 7.98 -20.05 -7.26
N ILE A 41 6.88 -20.67 -6.83
CA ILE A 41 6.64 -20.99 -5.41
C ILE A 41 7.70 -21.94 -4.87
N GLN A 42 8.09 -22.95 -5.65
CA GLN A 42 9.12 -23.93 -5.26
C GLN A 42 10.50 -23.27 -5.08
N GLU A 43 10.82 -22.26 -5.86
CA GLU A 43 12.09 -21.55 -5.85
C GLU A 43 12.18 -20.44 -4.78
N MET A 44 11.08 -20.13 -4.10
CA MET A 44 11.08 -19.12 -3.03
C MET A 44 11.95 -19.57 -1.85
N ASP A 45 12.82 -18.68 -1.39
CA ASP A 45 13.50 -18.84 -0.11
C ASP A 45 12.60 -18.38 1.05
N PRO A 46 12.05 -19.29 1.85
CA PRO A 46 11.09 -18.93 2.88
C PRO A 46 11.67 -18.11 4.03
N GLU A 47 12.98 -18.04 4.17
CA GLU A 47 13.63 -17.30 5.26
C GLU A 47 13.91 -15.83 4.88
N THR A 48 14.09 -15.55 3.58
CA THR A 48 14.53 -14.23 3.11
C THR A 48 13.53 -13.52 2.20
N GLU A 49 12.66 -14.27 1.50
CA GLU A 49 11.72 -13.72 0.52
C GLU A 49 10.28 -13.74 1.05
N ALA A 50 9.59 -12.60 0.96
CA ALA A 50 8.19 -12.47 1.31
C ALA A 50 7.26 -12.74 0.12
N ALA A 51 5.96 -12.99 0.36
CA ALA A 51 4.97 -13.31 -0.67
C ALA A 51 4.90 -12.27 -1.82
N PRO A 52 5.05 -10.96 -1.61
CA PRO A 52 5.08 -9.98 -2.71
C PRO A 52 6.16 -10.26 -3.77
N ILE A 53 7.26 -10.91 -3.41
CA ILE A 53 8.30 -11.29 -4.38
C ILE A 53 7.79 -12.40 -5.31
N ALA A 54 7.04 -13.36 -4.79
CA ALA A 54 6.39 -14.36 -5.63
C ALA A 54 5.32 -13.73 -6.53
N ASP A 55 4.51 -12.79 -6.02
CA ASP A 55 3.54 -12.05 -6.82
C ASP A 55 4.22 -11.30 -7.98
N SER A 56 5.32 -10.61 -7.71
CA SER A 56 6.12 -9.93 -8.73
C SER A 56 6.56 -10.91 -9.84
N ARG A 57 7.12 -12.06 -9.45
CA ARG A 57 7.55 -13.11 -10.42
C ARG A 57 6.37 -13.68 -11.22
N ILE A 58 5.20 -13.83 -10.61
CA ILE A 58 3.97 -14.31 -11.26
C ILE A 58 3.43 -13.26 -12.26
N VAL A 59 3.49 -11.97 -11.92
CA VAL A 59 3.14 -10.88 -12.84
C VAL A 59 4.05 -10.90 -14.07
N HIS A 60 5.36 -11.07 -13.87
CA HIS A 60 6.31 -11.20 -14.98
C HIS A 60 6.02 -12.42 -15.85
N LEU A 61 5.81 -13.59 -15.24
CA LEU A 61 5.44 -14.81 -15.96
C LEU A 61 4.18 -14.61 -16.80
N ARG A 62 3.17 -13.96 -16.25
CA ARG A 62 1.92 -13.66 -16.97
C ARG A 62 2.15 -12.74 -18.17
N ARG A 63 2.95 -11.70 -17.98
CA ARG A 63 3.33 -10.77 -19.06
C ARG A 63 4.09 -11.50 -20.18
N GLU A 64 5.06 -12.34 -19.84
CA GLU A 64 5.87 -13.08 -20.80
C GLU A 64 5.07 -14.12 -21.57
N LEU A 65 4.23 -14.91 -20.89
CA LEU A 65 3.48 -16.00 -21.53
C LEU A 65 2.24 -15.52 -22.27
N LEU A 66 1.54 -14.52 -21.73
CA LEU A 66 0.21 -14.14 -22.22
C LEU A 66 0.22 -12.81 -22.96
N GLY A 67 1.31 -12.02 -22.83
CA GLY A 67 1.36 -10.65 -23.35
C GLY A 67 0.32 -9.73 -22.69
N LEU A 68 -0.21 -10.13 -21.50
CA LEU A 68 -1.25 -9.40 -20.78
C LEU A 68 -0.62 -8.56 -19.67
N GLU A 69 -0.92 -7.29 -19.70
CA GLU A 69 -0.74 -6.37 -18.58
C GLU A 69 -2.12 -6.03 -18.01
N ASP A 70 -2.25 -6.05 -16.70
CA ASP A 70 -3.45 -5.55 -16.05
C ASP A 70 -3.39 -4.02 -16.10
N ASP A 71 -4.33 -3.39 -16.80
CA ASP A 71 -4.45 -1.94 -16.83
C ASP A 71 -5.44 -1.50 -15.75
N TYR A 72 -4.93 -0.92 -14.70
CA TYR A 72 -5.71 -0.37 -13.59
C TYR A 72 -5.93 1.14 -13.72
N THR A 73 -5.51 1.78 -14.83
CA THR A 73 -5.48 3.23 -14.97
C THR A 73 -6.86 3.86 -14.74
N GLU A 74 -7.89 3.38 -15.44
CA GLU A 74 -9.24 3.94 -15.33
C GLU A 74 -9.81 3.74 -13.91
N ILE A 75 -9.61 2.56 -13.33
CA ILE A 75 -10.12 2.27 -11.98
C ILE A 75 -9.39 3.09 -10.92
N LYS A 76 -8.10 3.32 -11.08
CA LYS A 76 -7.29 4.16 -10.19
C LYS A 76 -7.79 5.60 -10.20
N HIS A 77 -7.98 6.20 -11.38
CA HIS A 77 -8.56 7.54 -11.53
C HIS A 77 -9.97 7.64 -10.93
N LEU A 78 -10.81 6.63 -11.15
CA LEU A 78 -12.14 6.60 -10.56
C LEU A 78 -12.08 6.68 -9.02
N TYR A 79 -11.23 5.88 -8.39
CA TYR A 79 -11.15 5.83 -6.92
C TYR A 79 -10.46 7.05 -6.32
N ASN A 80 -9.39 7.54 -6.94
CA ASN A 80 -8.80 8.82 -6.54
C ASN A 80 -9.86 9.93 -6.61
N GLY A 81 -10.61 10.00 -7.70
CA GLY A 81 -11.67 10.99 -7.90
C GLY A 81 -12.80 10.88 -6.88
N LEU A 82 -13.26 9.67 -6.53
CA LEU A 82 -14.28 9.45 -5.51
C LEU A 82 -13.85 9.96 -4.13
N ILE A 83 -12.63 9.62 -3.71
CA ILE A 83 -12.12 10.10 -2.42
C ILE A 83 -11.92 11.62 -2.45
N LEU A 84 -11.42 12.19 -3.55
CA LEU A 84 -11.25 13.63 -3.69
C LEU A 84 -12.58 14.40 -3.62
N GLN A 85 -13.69 13.85 -4.11
CA GLN A 85 -15.02 14.43 -3.94
C GLN A 85 -15.43 14.51 -2.46
N LEU A 86 -15.06 13.51 -1.66
CA LEU A 86 -15.35 13.46 -0.23
C LEU A 86 -14.34 14.23 0.62
N TYR A 87 -13.19 14.58 0.05
CA TYR A 87 -12.05 15.12 0.79
C TYR A 87 -12.36 16.32 1.68
N PRO A 88 -13.14 17.34 1.22
CA PRO A 88 -13.50 18.49 2.07
C PRO A 88 -14.29 18.07 3.31
N GLN A 89 -15.20 17.09 3.16
CA GLN A 89 -16.02 16.59 4.27
C GLN A 89 -15.17 15.78 5.26
N LEU A 90 -14.28 14.92 4.76
CA LEU A 90 -13.36 14.11 5.56
C LEU A 90 -12.39 15.02 6.33
N GLN A 91 -11.86 16.06 5.68
CA GLN A 91 -10.98 17.05 6.32
C GLN A 91 -11.72 17.82 7.43
N ALA A 92 -12.96 18.24 7.19
CA ALA A 92 -13.77 18.89 8.21
C ALA A 92 -14.05 17.96 9.41
N LYS A 93 -14.36 16.70 9.15
CA LYS A 93 -14.56 15.66 10.17
C LYS A 93 -13.31 15.45 11.04
N VAL A 94 -12.14 15.32 10.43
CA VAL A 94 -10.87 15.18 11.17
C VAL A 94 -10.61 16.42 12.03
N ARG A 95 -10.77 17.61 11.48
CA ARG A 95 -10.55 18.87 12.22
C ARG A 95 -11.51 19.07 13.40
N ALA A 96 -12.73 18.56 13.29
CA ALA A 96 -13.74 18.66 14.35
C ALA A 96 -13.64 17.56 15.41
N ALA A 97 -12.85 16.52 15.16
CA ALA A 97 -12.67 15.40 16.09
C ALA A 97 -11.99 15.83 17.40
N ALA A 98 -12.36 15.22 18.51
CA ALA A 98 -11.71 15.46 19.81
C ALA A 98 -10.21 15.09 19.79
N ASP A 99 -9.84 14.11 18.96
CA ASP A 99 -8.46 13.71 18.66
C ASP A 99 -8.28 13.61 17.14
N PRO A 100 -7.83 14.71 16.48
CA PRO A 100 -7.67 14.76 15.04
C PRO A 100 -6.66 13.73 14.48
N LEU A 101 -5.61 13.43 15.23
CA LEU A 101 -4.62 12.43 14.80
C LEU A 101 -5.24 11.04 14.75
N ARG A 102 -5.95 10.65 15.80
CA ARG A 102 -6.66 9.36 15.85
C ARG A 102 -7.67 9.24 14.71
N ALA A 103 -8.47 10.27 14.51
CA ALA A 103 -9.45 10.30 13.42
C ALA A 103 -8.80 10.16 12.03
N ALA A 104 -7.70 10.85 11.80
CA ALA A 104 -6.96 10.75 10.54
C ALA A 104 -6.34 9.36 10.32
N ILE A 105 -5.79 8.74 11.37
CA ILE A 105 -5.24 7.36 11.33
C ILE A 105 -6.36 6.36 10.99
N GLN A 106 -7.52 6.49 11.62
CA GLN A 106 -8.67 5.60 11.37
C GLN A 106 -9.16 5.71 9.93
N LEU A 107 -9.24 6.93 9.39
CA LEU A 107 -9.60 7.15 7.99
C LEU A 107 -8.54 6.60 7.02
N ALA A 108 -7.26 6.85 7.28
CA ALA A 108 -6.18 6.29 6.47
C ALA A 108 -6.18 4.75 6.49
N ALA A 109 -6.47 4.14 7.65
CA ALA A 109 -6.65 2.69 7.75
C ALA A 109 -7.91 2.21 7.02
N ALA A 110 -9.00 2.99 7.02
CA ALA A 110 -10.23 2.64 6.31
C ALA A 110 -10.02 2.49 4.81
N GLY A 111 -9.13 3.28 4.21
CA GLY A 111 -8.78 3.20 2.79
C GLY A 111 -8.38 1.81 2.33
N ASN A 112 -7.68 1.06 3.17
CA ASN A 112 -7.26 -0.31 2.84
C ASN A 112 -8.40 -1.36 2.90
N TYR A 113 -9.54 -1.03 3.52
CA TYR A 113 -10.72 -1.89 3.53
C TYR A 113 -11.66 -1.63 2.34
N ILE A 114 -11.39 -0.62 1.55
CA ILE A 114 -12.14 -0.34 0.33
C ILE A 114 -11.67 -1.35 -0.72
N ASP A 115 -12.38 -2.49 -0.80
CA ASP A 115 -12.10 -3.50 -1.83
C ASP A 115 -12.60 -3.01 -3.18
N PHE A 116 -11.68 -2.49 -3.96
CA PHE A 116 -11.89 -1.94 -5.28
C PHE A 116 -12.44 -2.96 -6.30
N GLY A 117 -12.39 -4.26 -6.00
CA GLY A 117 -12.95 -5.31 -6.85
C GLY A 117 -14.46 -5.51 -6.68
N VAL A 118 -15.02 -5.06 -5.55
CA VAL A 118 -16.45 -5.27 -5.18
C VAL A 118 -17.29 -4.02 -5.45
N LEU A 119 -16.64 -2.88 -5.72
CA LEU A 119 -17.28 -1.56 -5.71
C LEU A 119 -17.73 -1.04 -7.08
N SER A 120 -18.15 -1.92 -8.01
CA SER A 120 -18.69 -1.48 -9.31
C SER A 120 -19.89 -0.51 -9.22
N ASP A 121 -20.53 -0.40 -8.05
CA ASP A 121 -21.71 0.44 -7.80
C ASP A 121 -21.56 1.39 -6.59
N VAL A 122 -20.33 1.72 -6.17
CA VAL A 122 -20.14 2.58 -5.00
C VAL A 122 -20.33 4.05 -5.36
N ASN A 123 -21.36 4.63 -4.80
CA ASN A 123 -21.55 6.08 -4.78
C ASN A 123 -20.83 6.72 -3.56
N PRO A 124 -20.63 8.05 -3.57
CA PRO A 124 -19.95 8.75 -2.47
C PRO A 124 -20.61 8.55 -1.10
N GLU A 125 -21.93 8.45 -1.03
CA GLU A 125 -22.68 8.25 0.22
C GLU A 125 -22.35 6.89 0.84
N ARG A 126 -22.37 5.83 0.04
CA ARG A 126 -22.03 4.49 0.51
C ARG A 126 -20.56 4.38 0.92
N LEU A 127 -19.68 5.05 0.20
CA LEU A 127 -18.25 5.11 0.55
C LEU A 127 -18.05 5.82 1.89
N MET A 128 -18.76 6.92 2.15
CA MET A 128 -18.72 7.61 3.44
C MET A 128 -19.21 6.72 4.59
N GLU A 129 -20.32 6.00 4.41
CA GLU A 129 -20.83 5.05 5.40
C GLU A 129 -19.80 3.96 5.74
N LEU A 130 -19.16 3.36 4.72
CA LEU A 130 -18.12 2.36 4.92
C LEU A 130 -16.91 2.92 5.68
N MET A 131 -16.50 4.14 5.35
CA MET A 131 -15.42 4.82 6.07
C MET A 131 -15.80 5.06 7.53
N ASP A 132 -17.03 5.44 7.80
CA ASP A 132 -17.54 5.65 9.15
C ASP A 132 -17.56 4.34 9.95
N GLU A 133 -18.08 3.26 9.35
CA GLU A 133 -18.06 1.92 9.97
C GLU A 133 -16.65 1.45 10.34
N VAL A 134 -15.68 1.67 9.44
CA VAL A 134 -14.29 1.26 9.69
C VAL A 134 -13.60 2.18 10.68
N ALA A 135 -13.89 3.48 10.63
CA ALA A 135 -13.33 4.46 11.57
C ALA A 135 -13.80 4.22 13.04
N GLU A 136 -14.88 3.48 13.25
CA GLU A 136 -15.31 3.03 14.59
C GLU A 136 -14.45 1.88 15.15
N LYS A 137 -13.64 1.22 14.31
CA LYS A 137 -12.77 0.14 14.80
C LYS A 137 -11.75 0.68 15.81
N PRO A 138 -11.55 -0.02 16.93
CA PRO A 138 -10.65 0.45 17.96
C PRO A 138 -9.19 0.45 17.47
N VAL A 139 -8.51 1.53 17.73
CA VAL A 139 -7.04 1.61 17.64
C VAL A 139 -6.47 1.15 18.97
N SER A 140 -5.42 0.34 18.96
CA SER A 140 -4.73 -0.09 20.18
C SER A 140 -4.21 1.14 20.96
N GLU A 141 -4.66 1.31 22.18
CA GLU A 141 -4.29 2.47 23.02
C GLU A 141 -2.78 2.51 23.29
N SER A 142 -2.15 1.35 23.52
CA SER A 142 -0.72 1.27 23.77
C SER A 142 0.11 1.66 22.54
N GLU A 143 -0.26 1.15 21.36
CA GLU A 143 0.44 1.46 20.11
C GLU A 143 0.21 2.91 19.68
N TYR A 144 -1.00 3.42 19.89
CA TYR A 144 -1.29 4.83 19.63
C TYR A 144 -0.50 5.77 20.53
N ALA A 145 -0.40 5.45 21.82
CA ALA A 145 0.39 6.23 22.77
C ALA A 145 1.88 6.21 22.41
N GLN A 146 2.39 5.05 22.00
CA GLN A 146 3.77 4.90 21.52
C GLN A 146 4.00 5.75 20.27
N LEU A 147 3.15 5.63 19.23
CA LEU A 147 3.24 6.43 18.01
C LEU A 147 3.26 7.93 18.30
N ARG A 148 2.40 8.40 19.21
CA ARG A 148 2.39 9.81 19.63
C ARG A 148 3.68 10.25 20.30
N ALA A 149 4.26 9.41 21.12
CA ALA A 149 5.53 9.70 21.79
C ALA A 149 6.68 9.79 20.77
N GLU A 150 6.73 8.85 19.84
CA GLU A 150 7.74 8.84 18.77
C GLU A 150 7.59 10.04 17.82
N LEU A 151 6.38 10.39 17.41
CA LEU A 151 6.10 11.58 16.58
C LEU A 151 6.50 12.90 17.26
N ALA A 152 6.42 12.97 18.60
CA ALA A 152 6.83 14.17 19.34
C ALA A 152 8.34 14.44 19.25
N GLU A 153 9.15 13.39 19.11
CA GLU A 153 10.61 13.47 19.03
C GLU A 153 11.11 13.45 17.57
N ALA A 154 10.35 12.83 16.65
CA ALA A 154 10.74 12.64 15.25
C ALA A 154 10.90 13.98 14.50
N ARG A 155 11.90 14.02 13.63
CA ARG A 155 12.15 15.09 12.66
C ARG A 155 11.83 14.67 11.25
N THR A 156 11.94 13.38 10.98
CA THR A 156 11.79 12.77 9.66
C THR A 156 10.86 11.56 9.75
N LEU A 157 9.87 11.51 8.86
CA LEU A 157 8.94 10.41 8.68
C LEU A 157 9.03 9.93 7.23
N ALA A 158 9.30 8.64 7.02
CA ALA A 158 9.08 8.02 5.73
C ALA A 158 7.69 7.35 5.72
N TYR A 159 6.86 7.73 4.76
CA TYR A 159 5.50 7.21 4.59
C TYR A 159 5.43 6.37 3.31
N LEU A 160 5.28 5.06 3.44
CA LEU A 160 5.23 4.12 2.33
C LEU A 160 3.77 3.83 1.99
N HIS A 161 3.34 4.30 0.83
CA HIS A 161 1.96 4.17 0.36
C HIS A 161 1.66 2.77 -0.16
N ASP A 162 0.37 2.42 -0.21
CA ASP A 162 -0.13 1.17 -0.77
C ASP A 162 -1.02 1.46 -1.98
N ASN A 163 -2.32 1.67 -1.82
CA ASN A 163 -3.27 1.70 -2.93
C ASN A 163 -3.63 3.11 -3.42
N CYS A 164 -4.08 3.19 -4.69
CA CYS A 164 -4.83 4.33 -5.20
C CYS A 164 -6.10 4.57 -4.35
N GLY A 165 -6.69 5.75 -4.40
CA GLY A 165 -7.79 6.14 -3.52
C GLY A 165 -7.35 6.27 -2.06
N GLU A 166 -6.77 5.23 -1.47
CA GLU A 166 -6.18 5.25 -0.13
C GLU A 166 -5.14 6.37 0.02
N VAL A 167 -4.33 6.62 -1.00
CA VAL A 167 -3.30 7.68 -1.02
C VAL A 167 -3.87 9.08 -0.75
N ALA A 168 -5.13 9.37 -1.09
CA ALA A 168 -5.78 10.63 -0.74
C ALA A 168 -6.12 10.72 0.75
N LEU A 169 -6.46 9.59 1.40
CA LEU A 169 -6.65 9.53 2.85
C LEU A 169 -5.32 9.62 3.59
N ASP A 170 -4.28 9.04 3.03
CA ASP A 170 -2.91 9.19 3.54
C ASP A 170 -2.45 10.65 3.48
N LYS A 171 -2.77 11.38 2.39
CA LYS A 171 -2.56 12.83 2.32
C LYS A 171 -3.21 13.55 3.48
N LEU A 172 -4.46 13.23 3.83
CA LEU A 172 -5.18 13.83 4.95
C LEU A 172 -4.47 13.54 6.30
N LEU A 173 -3.96 12.32 6.48
CA LEU A 173 -3.15 11.99 7.66
C LEU A 173 -1.86 12.80 7.68
N ILE A 174 -1.16 12.93 6.57
CA ILE A 174 0.09 13.71 6.47
C ILE A 174 -0.16 15.19 6.75
N GLU A 175 -1.25 15.79 6.23
CA GLU A 175 -1.66 17.15 6.57
C GLU A 175 -1.89 17.32 8.08
N THR A 176 -2.55 16.34 8.70
CA THR A 176 -2.83 16.34 10.14
C THR A 176 -1.53 16.23 10.93
N LEU A 177 -0.64 15.32 10.56
CA LEU A 177 0.68 15.16 11.18
C LEU A 177 1.50 16.46 11.11
N ARG A 178 1.57 17.10 9.94
CA ARG A 178 2.30 18.37 9.76
C ARG A 178 1.70 19.52 10.57
N SER A 179 0.38 19.53 10.73
CA SER A 179 -0.29 20.54 11.57
C SER A 179 0.03 20.35 13.05
N LEU A 180 0.08 19.11 13.54
CA LEU A 180 0.35 18.79 14.95
C LEU A 180 1.85 18.79 15.26
N TYR A 181 2.68 18.44 14.29
CA TYR A 181 4.14 18.34 14.41
C TYR A 181 4.83 19.19 13.32
N PRO A 182 4.85 20.53 13.46
CA PRO A 182 5.31 21.43 12.37
C PRO A 182 6.79 21.27 11.97
N ARG A 183 7.59 20.55 12.77
CA ARG A 183 9.00 20.27 12.48
C ARG A 183 9.20 18.96 11.71
N LEU A 184 8.15 18.14 11.59
CA LEU A 184 8.20 16.85 10.92
C LEU A 184 8.32 17.03 9.41
N GLN A 185 9.37 16.50 8.84
CA GLN A 185 9.57 16.40 7.39
C GLN A 185 9.07 15.04 6.93
N VAL A 186 8.17 15.04 5.97
CA VAL A 186 7.56 13.80 5.47
C VAL A 186 8.11 13.48 4.09
N LEU A 187 8.66 12.27 3.96
CA LEU A 187 9.03 11.63 2.71
C LEU A 187 7.96 10.61 2.35
N SER A 188 7.19 10.85 1.32
CA SER A 188 6.23 9.92 0.76
C SER A 188 6.88 9.04 -0.31
N VAL A 189 6.69 7.73 -0.21
CA VAL A 189 7.29 6.75 -1.11
C VAL A 189 6.19 5.99 -1.83
N VAL A 190 6.15 6.09 -3.16
CA VAL A 190 5.19 5.42 -4.05
C VAL A 190 5.88 4.38 -4.91
N ARG A 191 5.12 3.56 -5.62
CA ARG A 191 5.69 2.54 -6.51
C ARG A 191 6.41 3.15 -7.71
N GLU A 192 7.42 2.44 -8.19
CA GLU A 192 8.19 2.84 -9.38
C GLU A 192 7.34 2.83 -10.64
N ARG A 193 6.51 1.81 -10.79
CA ARG A 193 5.63 1.57 -11.94
C ARG A 193 4.27 1.06 -11.47
N PRO A 194 3.24 1.16 -12.32
CA PRO A 194 1.96 0.52 -12.05
C PRO A 194 2.13 -0.98 -11.78
N ILE A 195 1.65 -1.40 -10.63
CA ILE A 195 1.48 -2.80 -10.26
C ILE A 195 0.19 -2.92 -9.48
N LEU A 196 -0.72 -3.77 -9.92
CA LEU A 196 -2.05 -3.84 -9.36
C LEU A 196 -2.67 -2.43 -9.27
N ASN A 197 -3.35 -2.14 -8.17
CA ASN A 197 -3.90 -0.83 -7.85
C ASN A 197 -2.99 0.02 -6.92
N ASP A 198 -1.73 -0.35 -6.76
CA ASP A 198 -0.79 0.38 -5.91
C ASP A 198 -0.60 1.82 -6.39
N ALA A 199 -0.38 2.74 -5.44
CA ALA A 199 -0.17 4.16 -5.72
C ALA A 199 1.19 4.42 -6.39
N THR A 200 1.15 5.14 -7.50
CA THR A 200 2.30 5.59 -8.29
C THR A 200 2.50 7.11 -8.18
N MET A 201 3.48 7.64 -8.87
CA MET A 201 3.71 9.09 -8.92
C MET A 201 2.51 9.83 -9.53
N GLU A 202 1.88 9.22 -10.53
CA GLU A 202 0.70 9.77 -11.21
C GLU A 202 -0.49 9.92 -10.23
N ASP A 203 -0.70 8.92 -9.36
CA ASP A 203 -1.72 8.98 -8.31
C ASP A 203 -1.39 10.06 -7.27
N ALA A 204 -0.11 10.14 -6.87
CA ALA A 204 0.35 11.14 -5.93
C ALA A 204 0.16 12.58 -6.45
N GLU A 205 0.42 12.79 -7.74
CA GLU A 205 0.18 14.08 -8.42
C GLU A 205 -1.31 14.40 -8.50
N GLU A 206 -2.14 13.42 -8.88
CA GLU A 206 -3.59 13.57 -9.00
C GLU A 206 -4.23 13.98 -7.67
N VAL A 207 -3.83 13.36 -6.55
CA VAL A 207 -4.37 13.71 -5.23
C VAL A 207 -3.69 14.93 -4.61
N GLY A 208 -2.66 15.49 -5.23
CA GLY A 208 -1.91 16.64 -4.71
C GLY A 208 -1.05 16.31 -3.50
N LEU A 209 -0.50 15.08 -3.42
CA LEU A 209 0.37 14.66 -2.32
C LEU A 209 1.66 15.48 -2.26
N ASN A 210 2.15 15.94 -3.42
CA ASN A 210 3.34 16.79 -3.55
C ASN A 210 3.22 18.15 -2.84
N GLU A 211 2.00 18.59 -2.50
CA GLU A 211 1.76 19.84 -1.76
C GLU A 211 2.09 19.70 -0.27
N VAL A 212 2.08 18.46 0.23
CA VAL A 212 2.18 18.18 1.67
C VAL A 212 3.39 17.32 2.05
N ALA A 213 4.07 16.69 1.10
CA ALA A 213 5.24 15.88 1.33
C ALA A 213 6.20 15.94 0.14
N GLU A 214 7.48 15.61 0.37
CA GLU A 214 8.36 15.24 -0.72
C GLU A 214 7.98 13.83 -1.20
N VAL A 215 7.69 13.66 -2.49
CA VAL A 215 7.29 12.37 -3.06
C VAL A 215 8.41 11.78 -3.91
N ILE A 216 8.75 10.53 -3.68
CA ILE A 216 9.72 9.77 -4.47
C ILE A 216 9.17 8.41 -4.88
N ARG A 217 9.71 7.87 -5.97
CA ARG A 217 9.51 6.46 -6.34
C ARG A 217 10.41 5.55 -5.52
N ASN A 218 9.93 4.33 -5.21
CA ASN A 218 10.73 3.35 -4.48
C ASN A 218 11.89 2.75 -5.32
N GLY A 219 11.85 2.89 -6.64
CA GLY A 219 12.88 2.38 -7.55
C GLY A 219 12.85 0.86 -7.74
N ILE A 220 11.81 0.16 -7.28
CA ILE A 220 11.67 -1.28 -7.46
C ILE A 220 10.55 -1.54 -8.48
N PRO A 221 10.89 -1.97 -9.69
CA PRO A 221 9.87 -2.30 -10.68
C PRO A 221 9.08 -3.55 -10.29
N ASP A 222 7.77 -3.49 -10.54
CA ASP A 222 6.85 -4.64 -10.50
C ASP A 222 6.78 -5.38 -9.15
N LEU A 223 7.04 -4.72 -8.01
CA LEU A 223 6.92 -5.30 -6.67
C LEU A 223 5.82 -4.59 -5.86
N PRO A 224 4.75 -5.29 -5.45
CA PRO A 224 3.70 -4.72 -4.58
C PRO A 224 4.16 -4.71 -3.11
N GLY A 225 5.20 -3.94 -2.82
CA GLY A 225 5.82 -3.86 -1.49
C GLY A 225 7.15 -3.11 -1.55
N THR A 226 7.83 -3.00 -0.40
CA THR A 226 9.14 -2.35 -0.29
C THR A 226 10.16 -3.30 0.30
N GLN A 227 10.92 -3.97 -0.56
CA GLN A 227 12.02 -4.85 -0.16
C GLN A 227 13.31 -4.05 -0.05
N LEU A 228 13.84 -3.89 1.17
CA LEU A 228 15.03 -3.04 1.42
C LEU A 228 16.26 -3.46 0.61
N SER A 229 16.47 -4.75 0.41
CA SER A 229 17.60 -5.27 -0.37
C SER A 229 17.52 -4.95 -1.87
N SER A 230 16.33 -4.62 -2.38
CA SER A 230 16.07 -4.28 -3.78
C SER A 230 16.08 -2.78 -4.05
N LEU A 231 16.11 -1.94 -3.01
CA LEU A 231 16.18 -0.49 -3.14
C LEU A 231 17.55 -0.04 -3.65
N SER A 232 17.57 1.06 -4.40
CA SER A 232 18.81 1.77 -4.66
C SER A 232 19.43 2.24 -3.34
N GLU A 233 20.75 2.40 -3.31
CA GLU A 233 21.47 2.88 -2.12
C GLU A 233 20.91 4.22 -1.62
N SER A 234 20.57 5.13 -2.53
CA SER A 234 20.03 6.44 -2.18
C SER A 234 18.65 6.38 -1.53
N VAL A 235 17.73 5.56 -2.04
CA VAL A 235 16.40 5.39 -1.45
C VAL A 235 16.48 4.66 -0.12
N ARG A 236 17.28 3.58 -0.07
CA ARG A 236 17.51 2.83 1.17
C ARG A 236 18.05 3.72 2.27
N ALA A 237 19.08 4.52 1.99
CA ALA A 237 19.66 5.43 2.97
C ALA A 237 18.65 6.44 3.51
N ARG A 238 17.70 6.90 2.69
CA ARG A 238 16.62 7.79 3.15
C ARG A 238 15.66 7.12 4.12
N LEU A 239 15.32 5.84 3.89
CA LEU A 239 14.48 5.07 4.80
C LEU A 239 15.22 4.73 6.10
N GLU A 240 16.48 4.31 6.00
CA GLU A 240 17.32 3.96 7.17
C GLU A 240 17.64 5.16 8.07
N ASN A 241 17.67 6.38 7.51
CA ASN A 241 17.90 7.61 8.26
C ASN A 241 16.61 8.30 8.71
N ALA A 242 15.43 7.78 8.38
CA ALA A 242 14.18 8.31 8.91
C ALA A 242 14.01 7.90 10.38
N ASP A 243 13.54 8.83 11.21
CA ASP A 243 13.30 8.58 12.64
C ASP A 243 12.16 7.59 12.85
N LEU A 244 11.18 7.62 11.93
CA LEU A 244 9.98 6.79 11.98
C LEU A 244 9.55 6.43 10.55
N LEU A 245 9.04 5.21 10.36
CA LEU A 245 8.39 4.78 9.15
C LEU A 245 6.92 4.47 9.43
N ILE A 246 6.04 4.90 8.53
CA ILE A 246 4.67 4.40 8.45
C ILE A 246 4.55 3.64 7.13
N ALA A 247 4.24 2.37 7.20
CA ALA A 247 4.12 1.50 6.03
C ALA A 247 2.68 1.00 5.89
N LYS A 248 2.06 1.34 4.75
CA LYS A 248 0.68 0.96 4.46
C LYS A 248 0.63 -0.33 3.66
N GLY A 249 -0.37 -1.15 3.96
CA GLY A 249 -0.70 -2.35 3.20
C GLY A 249 0.10 -3.60 3.57
N GLN A 250 -0.46 -4.73 3.18
CA GLN A 250 0.07 -6.05 3.50
C GLN A 250 1.45 -6.28 2.86
N GLY A 251 1.63 -5.86 1.60
CA GLY A 251 2.89 -6.07 0.88
C GLY A 251 4.07 -5.37 1.54
N ASN A 252 3.88 -4.11 1.99
CA ASN A 252 4.91 -3.41 2.76
C ASN A 252 5.16 -4.08 4.11
N PHE A 253 4.09 -4.47 4.83
CA PHE A 253 4.23 -5.18 6.11
C PHE A 253 5.06 -6.46 5.96
N GLU A 254 4.75 -7.31 4.99
CA GLU A 254 5.45 -8.59 4.78
C GLU A 254 6.93 -8.37 4.38
N CYS A 255 7.21 -7.38 3.54
CA CYS A 255 8.57 -7.06 3.12
C CYS A 255 9.41 -6.49 4.27
N LEU A 256 8.82 -5.64 5.13
CA LEU A 256 9.52 -4.90 6.17
C LEU A 256 9.52 -5.60 7.53
N ALA A 257 8.68 -6.62 7.76
CA ALA A 257 8.64 -7.34 9.02
C ALA A 257 10.04 -7.83 9.43
N GLY A 258 10.50 -7.39 10.62
CA GLY A 258 11.81 -7.75 11.15
C GLY A 258 13.00 -7.12 10.44
N CYS A 259 12.81 -6.04 9.68
CA CYS A 259 13.88 -5.35 8.95
C CYS A 259 14.83 -4.55 9.87
N GLY A 260 14.47 -4.33 11.12
CA GLY A 260 15.28 -3.59 12.12
C GLY A 260 15.09 -2.07 12.08
N LEU A 261 14.25 -1.55 11.20
CA LEU A 261 13.84 -0.15 11.19
C LEU A 261 12.67 0.09 12.16
N ASN A 262 12.46 1.34 12.55
CA ASN A 262 11.31 1.77 13.34
C ASN A 262 10.09 1.96 12.43
N VAL A 263 9.27 0.88 12.25
CA VAL A 263 8.12 0.83 11.32
C VAL A 263 6.84 0.63 12.11
#